data_432c7553de7657f7d52b1dfc4eef0368
#
_entry.id   432c7553de7657f7d52b1dfc4eef0368
#
_cell.length_a   1.000
_cell.length_b   1.000
_cell.length_c   1.000
_cell.angle_alpha   90.00
_cell.angle_beta   90.00
_cell.angle_gamma   90.00
#
_symmetry.space_group_name_H-M   'P 1'
#
loop_
_entity.id
_entity.type
_entity.pdbx_description
1 polymer ?
#
loop_
_entity_poly.entity_id
_entity_poly.type
_entity_poly.pdbx_seq_one_letter_code
_entity_poly.pdbx_strand_id
1 'polypeptide(L)'
;MPRKTLTELAQNPDLIPGIYNYCDRWCERCPLTSGCLVYTTESDPTDNNDTLNHDVRNAVFWQTLSETLAEVRQLIPEWAKDALNLNHPPKQKTITRQRNVDNHPLTKAGKQYANNASDWFRKLDLDSDPPSTSAKCGSEVARQNPQPFDDAREVIQWYQYQIAVKTMRALSGRKEEIEDPETADFPKDSDGSAKVALIGIDRSIAAWRLMQLSLPDCAESIVPLILQLETLRISLEQSFPEARAFIRPGFDSIPPA
;
A
#
# COMPACT_ATOMS: atom_id res chain seq x y z
N MET A 1 2.96 -19.15 24.79
CA MET A 1 2.06 -18.29 25.58
C MET A 1 0.70 -18.34 24.93
N PRO A 2 -0.44 -18.25 25.62
CA PRO A 2 -1.72 -18.16 24.94
C PRO A 2 -1.78 -16.93 24.04
N ARG A 3 -2.38 -17.06 22.86
CA ARG A 3 -2.59 -15.94 21.92
C ARG A 3 -3.43 -14.87 22.60
N LYS A 4 -2.97 -13.62 22.56
CA LYS A 4 -3.77 -12.50 23.08
C LYS A 4 -5.00 -12.32 22.20
N THR A 5 -6.14 -12.09 22.82
CA THR A 5 -7.37 -11.80 22.06
C THR A 5 -7.29 -10.43 21.43
N LEU A 6 -8.05 -10.19 20.35
CA LEU A 6 -8.13 -8.87 19.70
C LEU A 6 -8.58 -7.79 20.69
N THR A 7 -9.42 -8.14 21.65
CA THR A 7 -9.88 -7.22 22.72
C THR A 7 -8.73 -6.80 23.64
N GLU A 8 -7.88 -7.73 24.05
CA GLU A 8 -6.70 -7.44 24.88
C GLU A 8 -5.68 -6.61 24.11
N LEU A 9 -5.50 -6.90 22.82
CA LEU A 9 -4.62 -6.12 21.95
C LEU A 9 -5.16 -4.70 21.71
N ALA A 10 -6.47 -4.55 21.51
CA ALA A 10 -7.09 -3.23 21.30
C ALA A 10 -6.99 -2.31 22.53
N GLN A 11 -6.85 -2.87 23.72
CA GLN A 11 -6.67 -2.13 24.98
C GLN A 11 -5.21 -1.89 25.35
N ASN A 12 -4.26 -2.39 24.55
CA ASN A 12 -2.85 -2.22 24.84
C ASN A 12 -2.41 -0.77 24.57
N PRO A 13 -1.97 0.00 25.59
CA PRO A 13 -1.58 1.40 25.45
C PRO A 13 -0.30 1.60 24.61
N ASP A 14 0.50 0.55 24.40
CA ASP A 14 1.72 0.60 23.60
C ASP A 14 1.42 0.59 22.10
N LEU A 15 0.20 0.25 21.70
CA LEU A 15 -0.20 0.24 20.30
C LEU A 15 -0.71 1.60 19.85
N ILE A 16 -0.29 2.02 18.68
CA ILE A 16 -0.71 3.27 18.04
C ILE A 16 -2.00 3.03 17.24
N PRO A 17 -3.15 3.59 17.68
CA PRO A 17 -4.41 3.36 16.99
C PRO A 17 -4.38 3.85 15.55
N GLY A 18 -4.82 3.01 14.61
CA GLY A 18 -4.97 3.38 13.20
C GLY A 18 -3.69 3.51 12.39
N ILE A 19 -2.50 3.27 12.97
CA ILE A 19 -1.20 3.38 12.28
C ILE A 19 -1.18 2.57 10.98
N TYR A 20 -1.76 1.38 10.98
CA TYR A 20 -1.80 0.46 9.84
C TYR A 20 -2.71 0.92 8.69
N ASN A 21 -3.59 1.90 8.90
CA ASN A 21 -4.47 2.44 7.86
C ASN A 21 -3.70 3.29 6.85
N TYR A 22 -2.68 4.01 7.33
CA TYR A 22 -1.95 5.02 6.56
C TYR A 22 -0.46 4.70 6.42
N CYS A 23 -0.08 3.42 6.51
CA CYS A 23 1.26 2.95 6.24
C CYS A 23 1.40 2.38 4.81
N ASP A 24 2.65 2.17 4.41
CA ASP A 24 3.00 1.55 3.14
C ASP A 24 3.18 0.03 3.22
N ARG A 25 2.87 -0.57 4.37
CA ARG A 25 2.98 -2.01 4.64
C ARG A 25 4.37 -2.61 4.44
N TRP A 26 5.38 -1.77 4.38
CA TRP A 26 6.78 -2.23 4.32
C TRP A 26 7.31 -2.49 5.73
N CYS A 27 6.83 -3.57 6.33
CA CYS A 27 7.09 -3.88 7.73
C CYS A 27 8.58 -4.12 8.02
N GLU A 28 9.32 -4.67 7.07
CA GLU A 28 10.75 -4.95 7.17
C GLU A 28 11.59 -3.66 7.30
N ARG A 29 11.08 -2.53 6.79
CA ARG A 29 11.72 -1.21 6.88
C ARG A 29 10.97 -0.25 7.80
N CYS A 30 9.93 -0.71 8.50
CA CYS A 30 9.12 0.13 9.36
C CYS A 30 9.72 0.25 10.77
N PRO A 31 10.01 1.47 11.26
CA PRO A 31 10.54 1.67 12.60
C PRO A 31 9.48 1.55 13.71
N LEU A 32 8.19 1.42 13.35
CA LEU A 32 7.04 1.47 14.26
C LEU A 32 6.33 0.12 14.41
N THR A 33 7.00 -0.97 14.07
CA THR A 33 6.44 -2.34 14.15
C THR A 33 6.01 -2.72 15.56
N SER A 34 6.76 -2.29 16.59
CA SER A 34 6.44 -2.56 17.99
C SER A 34 5.12 -1.93 18.46
N GLY A 35 4.71 -0.81 17.85
CA GLY A 35 3.44 -0.13 18.11
C GLY A 35 2.32 -0.48 17.12
N CYS A 36 2.50 -1.48 16.27
CA CYS A 36 1.55 -1.82 15.22
C CYS A 36 0.75 -3.08 15.56
N LEU A 37 -0.58 -2.93 15.72
CA LEU A 37 -1.47 -4.07 15.98
C LEU A 37 -1.35 -5.15 14.89
N VAL A 38 -1.34 -4.75 13.63
CA VAL A 38 -1.31 -5.71 12.50
C VAL A 38 0.01 -6.48 12.51
N TYR A 39 1.14 -5.81 12.70
CA TYR A 39 2.44 -6.50 12.78
C TYR A 39 2.49 -7.46 13.97
N THR A 40 1.97 -7.04 15.13
CA THR A 40 1.93 -7.88 16.34
C THR A 40 1.09 -9.14 16.13
N THR A 41 -0.03 -9.04 15.38
CA THR A 41 -0.90 -10.19 15.09
C THR A 41 -0.34 -11.11 14.00
N GLU A 42 0.36 -10.56 13.00
CA GLU A 42 0.96 -11.33 11.90
C GLU A 42 2.29 -11.98 12.30
N SER A 43 3.01 -11.41 13.30
CA SER A 43 4.35 -11.86 13.72
C SER A 43 4.34 -12.73 14.98
N ASP A 44 3.18 -13.26 15.41
CA ASP A 44 3.11 -14.12 16.59
C ASP A 44 3.90 -15.42 16.33
N PRO A 45 5.06 -15.63 17.02
CA PRO A 45 5.91 -16.81 16.81
C PRO A 45 5.27 -18.13 17.28
N THR A 46 4.11 -18.07 17.95
CA THR A 46 3.33 -19.26 18.28
C THR A 46 2.50 -19.75 17.12
N ASP A 47 2.27 -18.90 16.14
CA ASP A 47 1.78 -19.29 14.84
C ASP A 47 3.00 -19.84 14.07
N ASN A 48 3.19 -21.17 14.15
CA ASN A 48 4.11 -21.93 13.28
C ASN A 48 3.62 -21.77 11.83
N ASN A 49 3.57 -20.52 11.38
CA ASN A 49 2.89 -20.13 10.18
C ASN A 49 3.81 -20.29 9.00
N ASP A 50 3.98 -21.55 8.74
CA ASP A 50 4.30 -22.01 7.42
C ASP A 50 3.33 -21.34 6.41
N THR A 51 3.84 -20.95 5.25
CA THR A 51 3.09 -20.42 4.11
C THR A 51 1.78 -21.15 3.80
N LEU A 52 1.58 -22.33 4.37
CA LEU A 52 0.38 -23.16 4.30
C LEU A 52 -0.86 -22.57 5.01
N ASN A 53 -0.69 -21.70 6.01
CA ASN A 53 -1.83 -21.12 6.74
C ASN A 53 -2.58 -20.05 5.92
N HIS A 54 -1.97 -19.51 4.88
CA HIS A 54 -2.61 -18.57 3.93
C HIS A 54 -3.17 -19.29 2.69
N ASP A 55 -2.98 -20.60 2.55
CA ASP A 55 -3.58 -21.35 1.44
C ASP A 55 -5.08 -21.52 1.69
N VAL A 56 -5.89 -20.95 0.80
CA VAL A 56 -7.35 -21.05 0.81
C VAL A 56 -7.88 -22.50 0.76
N ARG A 57 -7.03 -23.45 0.46
CA ARG A 57 -7.34 -24.90 0.50
C ARG A 57 -7.05 -25.53 1.87
N ASN A 58 -6.43 -24.79 2.79
CA ASN A 58 -6.05 -25.29 4.10
C ASN A 58 -7.23 -25.16 5.10
N ALA A 59 -7.63 -26.25 5.72
CA ALA A 59 -8.68 -26.25 6.73
C ALA A 59 -8.35 -25.35 7.94
N VAL A 60 -7.08 -25.27 8.33
CA VAL A 60 -6.60 -24.40 9.43
C VAL A 60 -6.82 -22.93 9.11
N PHE A 61 -6.58 -22.52 7.86
CA PHE A 61 -6.88 -21.15 7.39
C PHE A 61 -8.36 -20.80 7.65
N TRP A 62 -9.28 -21.67 7.24
CA TRP A 62 -10.72 -21.41 7.41
C TRP A 62 -11.15 -21.43 8.87
N GLN A 63 -10.55 -22.30 9.69
CA GLN A 63 -10.82 -22.32 11.12
C GLN A 63 -10.36 -21.02 11.79
N THR A 64 -9.10 -20.59 11.57
CA THR A 64 -8.53 -19.36 12.10
C THR A 64 -9.34 -18.13 11.66
N LEU A 65 -9.72 -18.07 10.38
CA LEU A 65 -10.57 -17.00 9.86
C LEU A 65 -11.95 -16.97 10.56
N SER A 66 -12.57 -18.14 10.75
CA SER A 66 -13.86 -18.25 11.43
C SER A 66 -13.79 -17.79 12.89
N GLU A 67 -12.74 -18.20 13.61
CA GLU A 67 -12.50 -17.79 15.00
C GLU A 67 -12.28 -16.27 15.08
N THR A 68 -11.43 -15.70 14.21
CA THR A 68 -11.19 -14.25 14.13
C THR A 68 -12.46 -13.47 13.82
N LEU A 69 -13.28 -13.96 12.88
CA LEU A 69 -14.56 -13.32 12.56
C LEU A 69 -15.55 -13.41 13.72
N ALA A 70 -15.54 -14.51 14.49
CA ALA A 70 -16.39 -14.63 15.68
C ALA A 70 -15.96 -13.65 16.78
N GLU A 71 -14.66 -13.46 17.01
CA GLU A 71 -14.14 -12.44 17.93
C GLU A 71 -14.54 -11.02 17.49
N VAL A 72 -14.34 -10.69 16.23
CA VAL A 72 -14.73 -9.38 15.68
C VAL A 72 -16.22 -9.11 15.86
N ARG A 73 -17.07 -10.14 15.63
CA ARG A 73 -18.53 -10.01 15.84
C ARG A 73 -18.90 -9.68 17.30
N GLN A 74 -18.13 -10.16 18.28
CA GLN A 74 -18.37 -9.85 19.70
C GLN A 74 -18.00 -8.39 20.03
N LEU A 75 -17.04 -7.80 19.30
CA LEU A 75 -16.63 -6.40 19.47
C LEU A 75 -17.62 -5.41 18.86
N ILE A 76 -18.48 -5.84 17.95
CA ILE A 76 -19.47 -4.99 17.28
C ILE A 76 -20.65 -4.74 18.25
N PRO A 77 -20.94 -3.50 18.64
CA PRO A 77 -22.12 -3.18 19.45
C PRO A 77 -23.41 -3.63 18.76
N GLU A 78 -24.40 -4.02 19.53
CA GLU A 78 -25.69 -4.52 18.99
C GLU A 78 -26.34 -3.53 18.02
N TRP A 79 -26.29 -2.22 18.31
CA TRP A 79 -26.84 -1.19 17.43
C TRP A 79 -26.13 -1.11 16.06
N ALA A 80 -24.88 -1.55 15.97
CA ALA A 80 -24.09 -1.54 14.73
C ALA A 80 -24.23 -2.85 13.92
N LYS A 81 -24.70 -3.93 14.53
CA LYS A 81 -24.89 -5.22 13.85
C LYS A 81 -25.93 -5.15 12.75
N ASP A 82 -27.02 -4.42 12.98
CA ASP A 82 -28.08 -4.21 11.98
C ASP A 82 -27.61 -3.27 10.84
N ALA A 83 -26.81 -2.25 11.19
CA ALA A 83 -26.25 -1.33 10.20
C ALA A 83 -25.22 -2.00 9.27
N LEU A 84 -24.44 -2.94 9.81
CA LEU A 84 -23.40 -3.68 9.08
C LEU A 84 -23.94 -4.80 8.20
N ASN A 85 -25.21 -5.21 8.40
CA ASN A 85 -26.02 -6.15 7.61
C ASN A 85 -25.20 -7.24 6.85
N LEU A 86 -24.36 -7.94 7.61
CA LEU A 86 -23.34 -8.89 7.11
C LEU A 86 -23.92 -10.08 6.34
N ASN A 87 -25.25 -10.24 6.35
CA ASN A 87 -25.97 -11.34 5.70
C ASN A 87 -26.54 -10.97 4.32
N HIS A 88 -26.30 -9.76 3.82
CA HIS A 88 -26.84 -9.33 2.54
C HIS A 88 -25.75 -9.24 1.49
N PRO A 89 -26.02 -9.66 0.24
CA PRO A 89 -25.08 -9.46 -0.86
C PRO A 89 -24.82 -7.95 -1.04
N PRO A 90 -23.63 -7.56 -1.54
CA PRO A 90 -23.26 -6.16 -1.71
C PRO A 90 -24.33 -5.44 -2.55
N LYS A 91 -24.83 -4.32 -2.02
CA LYS A 91 -25.87 -3.54 -2.69
C LYS A 91 -25.40 -3.13 -4.09
N GLN A 92 -26.31 -3.08 -5.06
CA GLN A 92 -26.05 -2.62 -6.44
C GLN A 92 -25.23 -1.31 -6.47
N LYS A 93 -25.46 -0.41 -5.52
CA LYS A 93 -24.69 0.83 -5.35
C LYS A 93 -23.19 0.58 -5.13
N THR A 94 -22.83 -0.46 -4.35
CA THR A 94 -21.43 -0.81 -4.08
C THR A 94 -20.71 -1.28 -5.34
N ILE A 95 -21.37 -2.11 -6.16
CA ILE A 95 -20.83 -2.62 -7.43
C ILE A 95 -20.59 -1.47 -8.41
N THR A 96 -21.58 -0.57 -8.56
CA THR A 96 -21.46 0.61 -9.44
C THR A 96 -20.36 1.55 -8.97
N ARG A 97 -20.24 1.73 -7.66
CA ARG A 97 -19.19 2.54 -7.03
C ARG A 97 -17.81 1.99 -7.34
N GLN A 98 -17.59 0.69 -7.14
CA GLN A 98 -16.31 0.04 -7.46
C GLN A 98 -15.96 0.21 -8.94
N ARG A 99 -16.89 0.00 -9.86
CA ARG A 99 -16.69 0.24 -11.29
C ARG A 99 -16.29 1.68 -11.62
N ASN A 100 -16.90 2.66 -10.94
CA ASN A 100 -16.56 4.07 -11.13
C ASN A 100 -15.13 4.38 -10.66
N VAL A 101 -14.70 3.84 -9.52
CA VAL A 101 -13.33 3.97 -9.01
C VAL A 101 -12.35 3.29 -9.96
N ASP A 102 -12.64 2.07 -10.41
CA ASP A 102 -11.79 1.32 -11.35
C ASP A 102 -11.61 2.05 -12.68
N ASN A 103 -12.65 2.73 -13.15
CA ASN A 103 -12.64 3.49 -14.40
C ASN A 103 -12.12 4.93 -14.27
N HIS A 104 -11.84 5.39 -13.06
CA HIS A 104 -11.37 6.75 -12.82
C HIS A 104 -9.99 6.99 -13.49
N PRO A 105 -9.74 8.18 -14.09
CA PRO A 105 -8.47 8.47 -14.77
C PRO A 105 -7.24 8.24 -13.89
N LEU A 106 -7.27 8.67 -12.62
CA LEU A 106 -6.16 8.46 -11.67
C LEU A 106 -5.89 6.97 -11.41
N THR A 107 -6.94 6.15 -11.28
CA THR A 107 -6.79 4.70 -11.13
C THR A 107 -6.14 4.08 -12.35
N LYS A 108 -6.61 4.47 -13.53
CA LYS A 108 -6.03 3.97 -14.81
C LYS A 108 -4.58 4.38 -14.95
N ALA A 109 -4.24 5.63 -14.63
CA ALA A 109 -2.87 6.14 -14.67
C ALA A 109 -1.94 5.37 -13.72
N GLY A 110 -2.39 5.13 -12.46
CA GLY A 110 -1.62 4.35 -11.50
C GLY A 110 -1.42 2.89 -11.94
N LYS A 111 -2.46 2.24 -12.45
CA LYS A 111 -2.37 0.87 -13.00
C LYS A 111 -1.45 0.82 -14.23
N GLN A 112 -1.52 1.81 -15.11
CA GLN A 112 -0.66 1.90 -16.29
C GLN A 112 0.80 2.07 -15.92
N TYR A 113 1.11 2.95 -14.95
CA TYR A 113 2.47 3.07 -14.42
C TYR A 113 2.98 1.73 -13.88
N ALA A 114 2.19 1.03 -13.07
CA ALA A 114 2.56 -0.27 -12.51
C ALA A 114 2.92 -1.29 -13.59
N ASN A 115 2.09 -1.39 -14.65
CA ASN A 115 2.35 -2.28 -15.77
C ASN A 115 3.62 -1.88 -16.54
N ASN A 116 3.79 -0.58 -16.81
CA ASN A 116 4.95 -0.08 -17.53
C ASN A 116 6.26 -0.32 -16.75
N ALA A 117 6.24 -0.12 -15.42
CA ALA A 117 7.38 -0.41 -14.55
C ALA A 117 7.71 -1.92 -14.54
N SER A 118 6.70 -2.79 -14.44
CA SER A 118 6.89 -4.24 -14.51
C SER A 118 7.46 -4.68 -15.86
N ASP A 119 6.96 -4.11 -16.95
CA ASP A 119 7.44 -4.41 -18.31
C ASP A 119 8.88 -3.93 -18.51
N TRP A 120 9.24 -2.80 -17.91
CA TRP A 120 10.60 -2.28 -17.95
C TRP A 120 11.57 -3.22 -17.24
N PHE A 121 11.25 -3.67 -16.01
CA PHE A 121 12.10 -4.62 -15.27
C PHE A 121 12.19 -5.98 -15.99
N ARG A 122 11.09 -6.48 -16.52
CA ARG A 122 11.11 -7.74 -17.29
C ARG A 122 12.05 -7.66 -18.48
N LYS A 123 12.09 -6.54 -19.19
CA LYS A 123 13.04 -6.34 -20.30
C LYS A 123 14.49 -6.30 -19.81
N LEU A 124 14.73 -5.58 -18.70
CA LEU A 124 16.05 -5.51 -18.08
C LEU A 124 16.56 -6.90 -17.69
N ASP A 125 15.71 -7.73 -17.08
CA ASP A 125 16.08 -9.06 -16.60
C ASP A 125 16.32 -10.02 -17.80
N LEU A 126 15.54 -9.93 -18.89
CA LEU A 126 15.75 -10.72 -20.10
C LEU A 126 17.06 -10.36 -20.84
N ASP A 127 17.45 -9.09 -20.80
CA ASP A 127 18.72 -8.64 -21.38
C ASP A 127 19.94 -9.05 -20.53
N SER A 128 19.73 -9.58 -19.33
CA SER A 128 20.76 -10.00 -18.37
C SER A 128 21.15 -11.48 -18.46
N ASP A 129 20.40 -12.33 -19.19
CA ASP A 129 20.67 -13.76 -19.39
C ASP A 129 21.57 -14.00 -20.62
N PRO A 130 22.44 -15.02 -20.65
CA PRO A 130 23.91 -14.97 -20.71
C PRO A 130 24.46 -14.15 -21.89
N PRO A 131 25.75 -13.78 -21.89
CA PRO A 131 26.26 -12.60 -22.60
C PRO A 131 26.16 -12.74 -24.12
N SER A 132 24.99 -12.45 -24.68
CA SER A 132 24.91 -12.01 -26.05
C SER A 132 25.43 -10.56 -26.07
N THR A 133 26.34 -10.27 -26.96
CA THR A 133 26.98 -8.97 -27.24
C THR A 133 26.03 -7.79 -27.47
N SER A 134 24.76 -7.91 -27.08
CA SER A 134 23.67 -6.96 -27.26
C SER A 134 22.97 -6.55 -25.95
N ALA A 135 23.53 -6.84 -24.76
CA ALA A 135 22.98 -6.33 -23.51
C ALA A 135 23.07 -4.78 -23.48
N LYS A 136 22.01 -4.12 -23.94
CA LYS A 136 21.93 -2.65 -24.10
C LYS A 136 21.87 -1.90 -22.77
N CYS A 137 21.72 -2.60 -21.64
CA CYS A 137 21.46 -1.98 -20.36
C CYS A 137 22.30 -2.59 -19.23
N GLY A 138 23.62 -2.53 -19.34
CA GLY A 138 24.53 -3.01 -18.32
C GLY A 138 25.59 -1.98 -17.97
N SER A 139 25.39 -1.23 -16.91
CA SER A 139 26.40 -0.27 -16.45
C SER A 139 27.50 -0.95 -15.63
N GLU A 140 28.74 -0.63 -15.92
CA GLU A 140 29.91 -0.94 -15.11
C GLU A 140 29.74 -0.40 -13.67
N VAL A 141 29.08 0.77 -13.52
CA VAL A 141 28.80 1.43 -12.23
C VAL A 141 27.88 0.56 -11.36
N ALA A 142 26.82 -0.02 -11.92
CA ALA A 142 25.90 -0.89 -11.19
C ALA A 142 26.59 -2.20 -10.76
N ARG A 143 27.54 -2.72 -11.55
CA ARG A 143 28.32 -3.92 -11.20
C ARG A 143 29.34 -3.67 -10.10
N GLN A 144 29.95 -2.49 -10.08
CA GLN A 144 30.97 -2.12 -9.08
C GLN A 144 30.37 -1.74 -7.73
N ASN A 145 29.15 -1.15 -7.71
CA ASN A 145 28.42 -0.80 -6.50
C ASN A 145 26.93 -1.12 -6.66
N PRO A 146 26.51 -2.39 -6.47
CA PRO A 146 25.14 -2.82 -6.70
C PRO A 146 24.14 -2.27 -5.68
N GLN A 147 24.56 -1.95 -4.45
CA GLN A 147 23.66 -1.60 -3.36
C GLN A 147 22.66 -0.47 -3.68
N PRO A 148 23.07 0.70 -4.23
CA PRO A 148 22.11 1.76 -4.54
C PRO A 148 21.13 1.37 -5.66
N PHE A 149 21.55 0.53 -6.59
CA PHE A 149 20.73 0.01 -7.67
C PHE A 149 19.69 -0.97 -7.13
N ASP A 150 20.10 -1.92 -6.30
CA ASP A 150 19.23 -2.93 -5.72
C ASP A 150 18.19 -2.29 -4.79
N ASP A 151 18.59 -1.31 -3.97
CA ASP A 151 17.70 -0.52 -3.12
C ASP A 151 16.66 0.26 -3.95
N ALA A 152 17.10 0.91 -5.04
CA ALA A 152 16.20 1.63 -5.93
C ALA A 152 15.20 0.69 -6.61
N ARG A 153 15.66 -0.47 -7.08
CA ARG A 153 14.83 -1.53 -7.68
C ARG A 153 13.75 -1.99 -6.67
N GLU A 154 14.16 -2.29 -5.46
CA GLU A 154 13.26 -2.75 -4.40
C GLU A 154 12.19 -1.70 -4.08
N VAL A 155 12.57 -0.42 -3.95
CA VAL A 155 11.64 0.70 -3.74
C VAL A 155 10.61 0.78 -4.86
N ILE A 156 11.02 0.72 -6.12
CA ILE A 156 10.10 0.81 -7.26
C ILE A 156 9.16 -0.39 -7.27
N GLN A 157 9.68 -1.61 -7.10
CA GLN A 157 8.88 -2.83 -7.08
C GLN A 157 7.89 -2.87 -5.93
N TRP A 158 8.23 -2.30 -4.78
CA TRP A 158 7.33 -2.18 -3.64
C TRP A 158 6.16 -1.25 -3.93
N TYR A 159 6.43 -0.05 -4.44
CA TYR A 159 5.40 0.98 -4.61
C TYR A 159 4.61 0.87 -5.92
N GLN A 160 5.09 0.18 -6.94
CA GLN A 160 4.48 0.18 -8.28
C GLN A 160 2.97 -0.15 -8.28
N TYR A 161 2.55 -1.18 -7.54
CA TYR A 161 1.14 -1.54 -7.42
C TYR A 161 0.44 -0.78 -6.29
N GLN A 162 1.16 -0.49 -5.23
CA GLN A 162 0.60 0.16 -4.05
C GLN A 162 0.10 1.57 -4.35
N ILE A 163 0.77 2.32 -5.22
CA ILE A 163 0.33 3.64 -5.68
C ILE A 163 -1.09 3.55 -6.26
N ALA A 164 -1.36 2.59 -7.13
CA ALA A 164 -2.70 2.41 -7.69
C ALA A 164 -3.74 2.03 -6.63
N VAL A 165 -3.39 1.09 -5.72
CA VAL A 165 -4.28 0.63 -4.65
C VAL A 165 -4.63 1.77 -3.69
N LYS A 166 -3.64 2.56 -3.25
CA LYS A 166 -3.88 3.70 -2.35
C LYS A 166 -4.66 4.82 -3.04
N THR A 167 -4.42 5.07 -4.32
CA THR A 167 -5.22 6.00 -5.13
C THR A 167 -6.68 5.55 -5.22
N MET A 168 -6.94 4.28 -5.47
CA MET A 168 -8.28 3.72 -5.51
C MET A 168 -9.00 3.85 -4.15
N ARG A 169 -8.29 3.58 -3.06
CA ARG A 169 -8.82 3.74 -1.69
C ARG A 169 -9.18 5.21 -1.41
N ALA A 170 -8.31 6.15 -1.77
CA ALA A 170 -8.57 7.58 -1.63
C ALA A 170 -9.85 8.00 -2.38
N LEU A 171 -10.00 7.59 -3.64
CA LEU A 171 -11.19 7.88 -4.45
C LEU A 171 -12.46 7.25 -3.88
N SER A 172 -12.35 6.05 -3.31
CA SER A 172 -13.47 5.35 -2.66
C SER A 172 -13.91 6.09 -1.40
N GLY A 173 -12.95 6.42 -0.52
CA GLY A 173 -13.20 7.15 0.74
C GLY A 173 -13.83 8.51 0.49
N ARG A 174 -13.30 9.29 -0.47
CA ARG A 174 -13.87 10.61 -0.80
C ARG A 174 -15.35 10.56 -1.21
N LYS A 175 -15.73 9.51 -1.91
CA LYS A 175 -17.13 9.34 -2.29
C LYS A 175 -18.00 8.99 -1.09
N GLU A 176 -17.50 8.21 -0.13
CA GLU A 176 -18.16 7.92 1.13
C GLU A 176 -18.37 9.18 1.97
N GLU A 177 -17.33 9.98 2.10
CA GLU A 177 -17.35 11.25 2.83
C GLU A 177 -18.35 12.26 2.25
N ILE A 178 -18.57 12.27 0.92
CA ILE A 178 -19.55 13.12 0.27
C ILE A 178 -20.98 12.59 0.48
N GLU A 179 -21.15 11.26 0.50
CA GLU A 179 -22.47 10.62 0.64
C GLU A 179 -22.95 10.59 2.10
N ASP A 180 -22.06 10.74 3.08
CA ASP A 180 -22.35 10.73 4.52
C ASP A 180 -21.79 11.99 5.22
N PRO A 181 -22.63 13.06 5.33
CA PRO A 181 -22.21 14.31 5.98
C PRO A 181 -21.89 14.18 7.47
N GLU A 182 -22.32 13.13 8.17
CA GLU A 182 -22.03 12.92 9.60
C GLU A 182 -20.53 12.62 9.82
N THR A 183 -19.80 12.26 8.77
CA THR A 183 -18.36 12.03 8.82
C THR A 183 -17.51 13.30 8.65
N ALA A 184 -18.14 14.46 8.46
CA ALA A 184 -17.46 15.73 8.14
C ALA A 184 -16.44 16.19 9.21
N ASP A 185 -16.66 15.84 10.47
CA ASP A 185 -15.81 16.23 11.61
C ASP A 185 -14.63 15.27 11.86
N PHE A 186 -14.57 14.17 11.14
CA PHE A 186 -13.47 13.20 11.26
C PHE A 186 -12.35 13.47 10.25
N PRO A 187 -11.08 13.12 10.60
CA PRO A 187 -10.00 13.16 9.62
C PRO A 187 -10.36 12.33 8.38
N LYS A 188 -10.29 12.94 7.21
CA LYS A 188 -10.73 12.31 5.96
C LYS A 188 -9.83 11.14 5.59
N ASP A 189 -10.34 9.92 5.64
CA ASP A 189 -9.61 8.69 5.23
C ASP A 189 -9.10 8.79 3.80
N SER A 190 -9.83 9.51 2.94
CA SER A 190 -9.44 9.78 1.57
C SER A 190 -8.12 10.55 1.47
N ASP A 191 -7.93 11.62 2.27
CA ASP A 191 -6.70 12.42 2.27
C ASP A 191 -5.52 11.61 2.84
N GLY A 192 -5.75 10.80 3.90
CA GLY A 192 -4.75 9.89 4.44
C GLY A 192 -4.26 8.85 3.44
N SER A 193 -5.19 8.26 2.71
CA SER A 193 -4.87 7.29 1.65
C SER A 193 -4.15 7.95 0.47
N ALA A 194 -4.57 9.16 0.07
CA ALA A 194 -3.90 9.95 -0.97
C ALA A 194 -2.47 10.33 -0.55
N LYS A 195 -2.26 10.71 0.72
CA LYS A 195 -0.91 10.98 1.25
C LYS A 195 0.02 9.78 1.10
N VAL A 196 -0.44 8.58 1.42
CA VAL A 196 0.39 7.36 1.26
C VAL A 196 0.72 7.11 -0.21
N ALA A 197 -0.25 7.33 -1.13
CA ALA A 197 0.02 7.23 -2.56
C ALA A 197 1.08 8.26 -3.01
N LEU A 198 0.97 9.51 -2.56
CA LEU A 198 1.94 10.57 -2.86
C LEU A 198 3.35 10.24 -2.34
N ILE A 199 3.46 9.68 -1.14
CA ILE A 199 4.75 9.21 -0.59
C ILE A 199 5.34 8.11 -1.48
N GLY A 200 4.52 7.14 -1.90
CA GLY A 200 4.95 6.09 -2.82
C GLY A 200 5.43 6.65 -4.17
N ILE A 201 4.74 7.65 -4.71
CA ILE A 201 5.13 8.34 -5.94
C ILE A 201 6.47 9.06 -5.76
N ASP A 202 6.63 9.87 -4.71
CA ASP A 202 7.86 10.63 -4.46
C ASP A 202 9.08 9.70 -4.29
N ARG A 203 8.91 8.60 -3.54
CA ARG A 203 9.96 7.59 -3.37
C ARG A 203 10.30 6.88 -4.68
N SER A 204 9.28 6.55 -5.48
CA SER A 204 9.50 5.92 -6.78
C SER A 204 10.21 6.85 -7.77
N ILE A 205 9.87 8.15 -7.80
CA ILE A 205 10.57 9.14 -8.62
C ILE A 205 12.06 9.23 -8.23
N ALA A 206 12.35 9.30 -6.92
CA ALA A 206 13.72 9.33 -6.43
C ALA A 206 14.48 8.06 -6.82
N ALA A 207 13.85 6.90 -6.68
CA ALA A 207 14.44 5.61 -7.04
C ALA A 207 14.70 5.50 -8.55
N TRP A 208 13.75 5.93 -9.42
CA TRP A 208 13.96 5.97 -10.87
C TRP A 208 15.11 6.89 -11.29
N ARG A 209 15.29 8.02 -10.59
CA ARG A 209 16.44 8.91 -10.84
C ARG A 209 17.77 8.25 -10.47
N LEU A 210 17.82 7.48 -9.37
CA LEU A 210 18.99 6.68 -9.02
C LEU A 210 19.25 5.60 -10.09
N MET A 211 18.21 4.95 -10.60
CA MET A 211 18.32 3.99 -11.69
C MET A 211 18.90 4.62 -12.96
N GLN A 212 18.48 5.85 -13.33
CA GLN A 212 19.04 6.58 -14.46
C GLN A 212 20.55 6.83 -14.31
N LEU A 213 21.00 7.17 -13.09
CA LEU A 213 22.42 7.37 -12.82
C LEU A 213 23.21 6.06 -12.87
N SER A 214 22.60 4.97 -12.42
CA SER A 214 23.23 3.64 -12.41
C SER A 214 23.24 2.98 -13.80
N LEU A 215 22.31 3.33 -14.67
CA LEU A 215 22.09 2.72 -15.98
C LEU A 215 22.00 3.81 -17.08
N PRO A 216 23.10 4.51 -17.41
CA PRO A 216 23.08 5.60 -18.37
C PRO A 216 22.58 5.17 -19.75
N ASP A 217 22.86 3.96 -20.19
CA ASP A 217 22.41 3.41 -21.47
C ASP A 217 20.89 3.20 -21.55
N CYS A 218 20.22 3.12 -20.40
CA CYS A 218 18.77 2.97 -20.29
C CYS A 218 18.06 4.24 -19.82
N ALA A 219 18.79 5.33 -19.61
CA ALA A 219 18.26 6.57 -19.07
C ALA A 219 17.05 7.10 -19.85
N GLU A 220 17.08 7.04 -21.18
CA GLU A 220 15.97 7.46 -22.05
C GLU A 220 14.70 6.65 -21.82
N SER A 221 14.83 5.35 -21.58
CA SER A 221 13.67 4.46 -21.35
C SER A 221 13.03 4.66 -19.98
N ILE A 222 13.73 5.26 -19.03
CA ILE A 222 13.24 5.58 -17.67
C ILE A 222 12.47 6.90 -17.65
N VAL A 223 12.81 7.87 -18.51
CA VAL A 223 12.15 9.19 -18.54
C VAL A 223 10.62 9.11 -18.61
N PRO A 224 10.01 8.30 -19.47
CA PRO A 224 8.54 8.17 -19.54
C PRO A 224 7.91 7.71 -18.22
N LEU A 225 8.59 6.84 -17.44
CA LEU A 225 8.10 6.34 -16.15
C LEU A 225 8.10 7.44 -15.10
N ILE A 226 9.15 8.27 -15.06
CA ILE A 226 9.21 9.44 -14.18
C ILE A 226 8.11 10.45 -14.56
N LEU A 227 7.91 10.75 -15.85
CA LEU A 227 6.88 11.68 -16.32
C LEU A 227 5.46 11.18 -15.98
N GLN A 228 5.20 9.89 -16.06
CA GLN A 228 3.92 9.31 -15.63
C GLN A 228 3.68 9.54 -14.15
N LEU A 229 4.68 9.32 -13.30
CA LEU A 229 4.59 9.55 -11.85
C LEU A 229 4.41 11.04 -11.53
N GLU A 230 5.15 11.94 -12.18
CA GLU A 230 5.02 13.39 -11.99
C GLU A 230 3.60 13.87 -12.38
N THR A 231 3.07 13.38 -13.49
CA THR A 231 1.71 13.71 -13.94
C THR A 231 0.67 13.18 -12.95
N LEU A 232 0.85 11.93 -12.47
CA LEU A 232 -0.05 11.32 -11.49
C LEU A 232 0.01 12.08 -10.16
N ARG A 233 1.21 12.50 -9.71
CA ARG A 233 1.41 13.30 -8.51
C ARG A 233 0.61 14.59 -8.55
N ILE A 234 0.80 15.40 -9.60
CA ILE A 234 0.10 16.66 -9.79
C ILE A 234 -1.42 16.45 -9.78
N SER A 235 -1.90 15.47 -10.52
CA SER A 235 -3.33 15.18 -10.63
C SER A 235 -3.93 14.69 -9.30
N LEU A 236 -3.16 13.94 -8.52
CA LEU A 236 -3.57 13.45 -7.21
C LEU A 236 -3.61 14.60 -6.19
N GLU A 237 -2.61 15.49 -6.16
CA GLU A 237 -2.58 16.69 -5.32
C GLU A 237 -3.73 17.65 -5.65
N GLN A 238 -4.05 17.84 -6.92
CA GLN A 238 -5.22 18.64 -7.33
C GLN A 238 -6.54 18.00 -6.87
N SER A 239 -6.61 16.66 -6.89
CA SER A 239 -7.81 15.95 -6.46
C SER A 239 -7.95 15.89 -4.93
N PHE A 240 -6.85 15.87 -4.19
CA PHE A 240 -6.78 15.77 -2.74
C PHE A 240 -5.84 16.85 -2.17
N PRO A 241 -6.27 18.11 -2.15
CA PRO A 241 -5.40 19.23 -1.77
C PRO A 241 -4.91 19.15 -0.31
N GLU A 242 -5.69 18.53 0.58
CA GLU A 242 -5.34 18.38 2.00
C GLU A 242 -4.47 17.14 2.27
N ALA A 243 -4.23 16.27 1.27
CA ALA A 243 -3.50 15.03 1.46
C ALA A 243 -2.10 15.23 2.05
N ARG A 244 -1.36 16.25 1.59
CA ARG A 244 -0.01 16.55 2.12
C ARG A 244 -0.03 16.98 3.58
N ALA A 245 -1.08 17.69 4.01
CA ALA A 245 -1.27 18.17 5.38
C ALA A 245 -1.82 17.11 6.33
N PHE A 246 -2.39 16.01 5.82
CA PHE A 246 -2.93 14.93 6.65
C PHE A 246 -1.86 14.37 7.59
N ILE A 247 -2.17 14.24 8.88
CA ILE A 247 -1.26 13.71 9.91
C ILE A 247 -1.52 12.21 10.08
N ARG A 248 -0.55 11.38 9.67
CA ARG A 248 -0.63 9.93 9.84
C ARG A 248 -0.25 9.54 11.27
N PRO A 249 -1.10 8.79 11.99
CA PRO A 249 -0.80 8.35 13.35
C PRO A 249 0.56 7.65 13.43
N GLY A 250 1.38 8.09 14.39
CA GLY A 250 2.72 7.54 14.63
C GLY A 250 3.81 7.98 13.66
N PHE A 251 3.48 8.25 12.39
CA PHE A 251 4.49 8.62 11.37
C PHE A 251 4.77 10.12 11.31
N ASP A 252 3.72 10.93 11.42
CA ASP A 252 3.80 12.38 11.24
C ASP A 252 3.52 13.13 12.56
N SER A 253 3.41 12.41 13.68
CA SER A 253 3.26 13.03 15.01
C SER A 253 4.52 13.82 15.32
N ILE A 254 4.36 15.12 15.54
CA ILE A 254 5.45 15.95 16.05
C ILE A 254 5.78 15.39 17.44
N PRO A 255 7.02 14.98 17.75
CA PRO A 255 7.39 14.65 19.10
C PRO A 255 7.06 15.85 20.00
N PRO A 256 6.49 15.63 21.20
CA PRO A 256 6.30 16.74 22.15
C PRO A 256 7.66 17.40 22.36
N ALA A 257 7.67 18.72 22.21
CA ALA A 257 8.85 19.56 22.44
C ALA A 257 9.36 19.47 23.88
#